data_41d164959c10cd765d1ec79de5390383
#
_entry.id   41d164959c10cd765d1ec79de5390383
#
_cell.length_a   1.000
_cell.length_b   1.000
_cell.length_c   1.000
_cell.angle_alpha   90.00
_cell.angle_beta   90.00
_cell.angle_gamma   90.00
#
_symmetry.space_group_name_H-M   'P 1'
#
loop_
_entity.id
_entity.type
_entity.pdbx_description
1 polymer ?
#
loop_
_entity_poly.entity_id
_entity_poly.type
_entity_poly.pdbx_seq_one_letter_code
_entity_poly.pdbx_strand_id
1 'polypeptide(L)'
;MLQQLSQSQRDLITLWYLVQHSLSSFYKLIDYYGSAERALAARHDWAILNLHASHLKRVQEFEQPAQQAYFEKLLDCIQSKSDFLVSFEDAAYPQQLLNYSDKPPLIFGQGQVEVLNEAQIAIVGSRKPSPH
;
A
#
# COMPACT_ATOMS: atom_id res chain seq x y z
N MET A 1 8.68 5.30 16.21
CA MET A 1 7.35 5.74 15.78
C MET A 1 7.47 6.73 14.64
N LEU A 2 6.68 6.53 13.62
CA LEU A 2 6.68 7.48 12.49
C LEU A 2 6.12 8.81 12.94
N GLN A 3 6.62 9.86 12.33
CA GLN A 3 5.99 11.15 12.45
C GLN A 3 4.70 11.11 11.63
N GLN A 4 4.28 12.17 11.04
CA GLN A 4 3.05 12.16 10.29
C GLN A 4 3.26 11.53 8.92
N LEU A 5 2.29 10.73 8.46
CA LEU A 5 2.34 10.18 7.11
C LEU A 5 2.15 11.29 6.09
N SER A 6 2.95 11.25 5.01
CA SER A 6 2.77 12.19 3.91
C SER A 6 1.52 11.83 3.12
N GLN A 7 1.04 12.77 2.31
CA GLN A 7 -0.12 12.49 1.46
C GLN A 7 0.19 11.37 0.48
N SER A 8 1.40 11.35 -0.06
CA SER A 8 1.82 10.28 -0.96
C SER A 8 1.78 8.92 -0.29
N GLN A 9 2.26 8.84 0.95
CA GLN A 9 2.21 7.59 1.71
C GLN A 9 0.77 7.17 1.99
N ARG A 10 -0.09 8.12 2.36
CA ARG A 10 -1.50 7.82 2.60
C ARG A 10 -2.17 7.31 1.32
N ASP A 11 -1.85 7.90 0.19
CA ASP A 11 -2.43 7.47 -1.08
C ASP A 11 -2.02 6.05 -1.44
N LEU A 12 -0.76 5.71 -1.24
CA LEU A 12 -0.28 4.35 -1.52
C LEU A 12 -0.94 3.33 -0.60
N ILE A 13 -1.06 3.65 0.67
CA ILE A 13 -1.74 2.76 1.63
C ILE A 13 -3.21 2.61 1.26
N THR A 14 -3.85 3.71 0.90
CA THR A 14 -5.27 3.70 0.52
C THR A 14 -5.48 2.81 -0.71
N LEU A 15 -4.65 2.97 -1.73
CA LEU A 15 -4.77 2.17 -2.94
C LEU A 15 -4.56 0.69 -2.63
N TRP A 16 -3.54 0.39 -1.83
CA TRP A 16 -3.25 -0.99 -1.43
C TRP A 16 -4.42 -1.61 -0.67
N TYR A 17 -5.05 -0.82 0.18
CA TYR A 17 -6.22 -1.26 0.93
C TYR A 17 -7.41 -1.53 0.02
N LEU A 18 -7.67 -0.63 -0.92
CA LEU A 18 -8.83 -0.74 -1.80
C LEU A 18 -8.75 -1.95 -2.74
N VAL A 19 -7.55 -2.32 -3.16
CA VAL A 19 -7.40 -3.51 -4.01
C VAL A 19 -7.18 -4.77 -3.19
N GLN A 20 -7.40 -4.71 -1.89
CA GLN A 20 -7.37 -5.87 -0.99
C GLN A 20 -6.03 -6.59 -1.05
N HIS A 21 -4.96 -5.82 -1.17
CA HIS A 21 -3.59 -6.33 -1.21
C HIS A 21 -3.32 -7.21 -2.42
N SER A 22 -4.00 -6.94 -3.52
CA SER A 22 -3.73 -7.63 -4.78
C SER A 22 -2.60 -6.94 -5.51
N LEU A 23 -1.46 -7.63 -5.63
CA LEU A 23 -0.31 -7.05 -6.31
C LEU A 23 -0.60 -6.74 -7.77
N SER A 24 -1.27 -7.65 -8.47
CA SER A 24 -1.56 -7.44 -9.89
C SER A 24 -2.46 -6.24 -10.10
N SER A 25 -3.49 -6.10 -9.26
CA SER A 25 -4.40 -4.96 -9.38
C SER A 25 -3.71 -3.66 -9.02
N PHE A 26 -2.90 -3.68 -7.98
CA PHE A 26 -2.18 -2.48 -7.55
C PHE A 26 -1.29 -1.93 -8.67
N TYR A 27 -0.44 -2.80 -9.23
CA TYR A 27 0.48 -2.33 -10.26
C TYR A 27 -0.20 -2.03 -11.57
N LYS A 28 -1.31 -2.72 -11.88
CA LYS A 28 -2.10 -2.37 -13.04
C LYS A 28 -2.61 -0.92 -12.95
N LEU A 29 -3.08 -0.54 -11.77
CA LEU A 29 -3.57 0.82 -11.56
C LEU A 29 -2.44 1.84 -11.58
N ILE A 30 -1.31 1.52 -10.96
CA ILE A 30 -0.15 2.42 -10.98
C ILE A 30 0.34 2.62 -12.42
N ASP A 31 0.42 1.54 -13.19
CA ASP A 31 0.91 1.63 -14.56
C ASP A 31 -0.05 2.42 -15.45
N TYR A 32 -1.34 2.21 -15.27
CA TYR A 32 -2.33 2.86 -16.11
C TYR A 32 -2.46 4.36 -15.79
N TYR A 33 -2.53 4.71 -14.51
CA TYR A 33 -2.77 6.09 -14.11
C TYR A 33 -1.50 6.87 -13.81
N GLY A 34 -0.39 6.19 -13.58
CA GLY A 34 0.89 6.83 -13.36
C GLY A 34 1.24 7.07 -11.89
N SER A 35 0.25 7.10 -11.00
CA SER A 35 0.49 7.31 -9.58
C SER A 35 -0.71 6.87 -8.77
N ALA A 36 -0.50 6.65 -7.47
CA ALA A 36 -1.60 6.30 -6.58
C ALA A 36 -2.62 7.45 -6.49
N GLU A 37 -2.14 8.68 -6.47
CA GLU A 37 -3.03 9.83 -6.40
C GLU A 37 -4.00 9.85 -7.58
N ARG A 38 -3.48 9.64 -8.79
CA ARG A 38 -4.30 9.65 -9.98
C ARG A 38 -5.25 8.47 -10.02
N ALA A 39 -4.76 7.30 -9.61
CA ALA A 39 -5.60 6.10 -9.57
C ALA A 39 -6.77 6.31 -8.61
N LEU A 40 -6.53 6.90 -7.45
CA LEU A 40 -7.58 7.15 -6.47
C LEU A 40 -8.58 8.19 -6.96
N ALA A 41 -8.09 9.21 -7.68
CA ALA A 41 -8.98 10.22 -8.24
C ALA A 41 -9.93 9.62 -9.26
N ALA A 42 -9.52 8.55 -9.93
CA ALA A 42 -10.34 7.87 -10.95
C ALA A 42 -10.98 6.59 -10.42
N ARG A 43 -11.08 6.43 -9.12
CA ARG A 43 -11.49 5.14 -8.55
C ARG A 43 -12.87 4.66 -8.99
N HIS A 44 -13.75 5.57 -9.34
CA HIS A 44 -15.08 5.19 -9.80
C HIS A 44 -15.11 4.73 -11.25
N ASP A 45 -13.96 4.84 -11.93
CA ASP A 45 -13.82 4.41 -13.33
C ASP A 45 -12.98 3.14 -13.47
N TRP A 46 -12.62 2.50 -12.38
CA TRP A 46 -11.73 1.33 -12.42
C TRP A 46 -12.31 0.15 -13.18
N ALA A 47 -13.63 0.12 -13.40
CA ALA A 47 -14.26 -0.97 -14.13
C ALA A 47 -13.70 -1.14 -15.55
N ILE A 48 -13.16 -0.06 -16.13
CA ILE A 48 -12.60 -0.12 -17.48
C ILE A 48 -11.35 -1.00 -17.56
N LEU A 49 -10.74 -1.31 -16.41
CA LEU A 49 -9.52 -2.11 -16.37
C LEU A 49 -9.78 -3.57 -16.06
N ASN A 50 -11.03 -4.00 -16.03
CA ASN A 50 -11.40 -5.39 -15.74
C ASN A 50 -10.85 -5.88 -14.41
N LEU A 51 -10.91 -5.03 -13.40
CA LEU A 51 -10.51 -5.44 -12.07
C LEU A 51 -11.56 -6.35 -11.46
N HIS A 52 -11.13 -7.14 -10.46
CA HIS A 52 -12.05 -8.02 -9.78
C HIS A 52 -13.20 -7.23 -9.16
N ALA A 53 -14.40 -7.80 -9.22
CA ALA A 53 -15.59 -7.10 -8.71
C ALA A 53 -15.48 -6.73 -7.24
N SER A 54 -14.73 -7.50 -6.45
CA SER A 54 -14.56 -7.19 -5.03
C SER A 54 -13.82 -5.87 -4.81
N HIS A 55 -12.93 -5.50 -5.72
CA HIS A 55 -12.24 -4.21 -5.60
C HIS A 55 -13.20 -3.06 -5.85
N LEU A 56 -14.06 -3.21 -6.84
CA LEU A 56 -15.04 -2.19 -7.16
C LEU A 56 -16.03 -2.03 -6.00
N LYS A 57 -16.42 -3.13 -5.40
CA LYS A 57 -17.32 -3.10 -4.24
C LYS A 57 -16.65 -2.42 -3.06
N ARG A 58 -15.36 -2.69 -2.83
CA ARG A 58 -14.64 -2.05 -1.73
C ARG A 58 -14.56 -0.54 -1.91
N VAL A 59 -14.39 -0.07 -3.15
CA VAL A 59 -14.40 1.36 -3.41
C VAL A 59 -15.73 1.98 -2.98
N GLN A 60 -16.84 1.33 -3.31
CA GLN A 60 -18.14 1.83 -2.91
C GLN A 60 -18.31 1.83 -1.39
N GLU A 61 -17.90 0.76 -0.74
CA GLU A 61 -17.99 0.65 0.72
C GLU A 61 -17.11 1.67 1.42
N PHE A 62 -15.98 1.97 0.83
CA PHE A 62 -15.03 2.91 1.42
C PHE A 62 -15.59 4.32 1.53
N GLU A 63 -16.58 4.66 0.70
CA GLU A 63 -17.20 5.98 0.77
C GLU A 63 -18.08 6.15 2.01
N GLN A 64 -18.38 5.07 2.73
CA GLN A 64 -19.24 5.16 3.90
C GLN A 64 -18.44 5.62 5.12
N PRO A 65 -19.05 6.48 5.97
CA PRO A 65 -18.33 7.03 7.12
C PRO A 65 -17.75 5.99 8.06
N ALA A 66 -18.44 4.87 8.28
CA ALA A 66 -17.95 3.83 9.16
C ALA A 66 -16.68 3.19 8.60
N GLN A 67 -16.61 3.00 7.31
CA GLN A 67 -15.43 2.42 6.68
C GLN A 67 -14.26 3.40 6.70
N GLN A 68 -14.54 4.67 6.50
CA GLN A 68 -13.50 5.69 6.56
C GLN A 68 -12.94 5.82 7.98
N ALA A 69 -13.80 5.74 8.98
CA ALA A 69 -13.36 5.78 10.36
C ALA A 69 -12.47 4.58 10.69
N TYR A 70 -12.84 3.40 10.20
CA TYR A 70 -12.02 2.21 10.37
C TYR A 70 -10.65 2.38 9.72
N PHE A 71 -10.64 2.93 8.51
CA PHE A 71 -9.40 3.11 7.78
C PHE A 71 -8.48 4.13 8.48
N GLU A 72 -9.05 5.20 9.04
CA GLU A 72 -8.26 6.17 9.76
C GLU A 72 -7.61 5.53 11.01
N LYS A 73 -8.32 4.64 11.68
CA LYS A 73 -7.74 3.90 12.79
C LYS A 73 -6.61 3.00 12.33
N LEU A 74 -6.75 2.41 11.16
CA LEU A 74 -5.69 1.59 10.58
C LEU A 74 -4.44 2.43 10.31
N LEU A 75 -4.61 3.61 9.74
CA LEU A 75 -3.49 4.52 9.50
C LEU A 75 -2.82 4.94 10.81
N ASP A 76 -3.62 5.23 11.83
CA ASP A 76 -3.07 5.58 13.14
C ASP A 76 -2.26 4.43 13.73
N CYS A 77 -2.74 3.21 13.55
CA CYS A 77 -2.04 2.03 14.03
C CYS A 77 -0.70 1.85 13.33
N ILE A 78 -0.69 2.00 12.01
CA ILE A 78 0.55 1.91 11.23
C ILE A 78 1.53 2.97 11.71
N GLN A 79 1.05 4.20 11.85
CA GLN A 79 1.90 5.30 12.25
C GLN A 79 2.48 5.13 13.65
N SER A 80 1.66 4.66 14.58
CA SER A 80 2.10 4.56 15.98
C SER A 80 2.99 3.36 16.24
N LYS A 81 2.84 2.29 15.46
CA LYS A 81 3.59 1.05 15.70
C LYS A 81 4.77 0.87 14.77
N SER A 82 4.95 1.74 13.79
CA SER A 82 6.04 1.62 12.83
C SER A 82 7.05 2.72 13.06
N ASP A 83 8.33 2.38 12.86
CA ASP A 83 9.40 3.36 12.91
C ASP A 83 9.77 3.87 11.53
N PHE A 84 9.46 3.11 10.50
CA PHE A 84 9.70 3.54 9.12
C PHE A 84 8.64 2.99 8.20
N LEU A 85 8.48 3.66 7.09
CA LEU A 85 7.63 3.24 5.99
C LEU A 85 8.31 3.64 4.69
N VAL A 86 8.55 2.68 3.81
CA VAL A 86 9.11 2.98 2.49
C VAL A 86 8.24 2.33 1.43
N SER A 87 8.16 2.99 0.28
CA SER A 87 7.44 2.44 -0.86
C SER A 87 8.43 2.08 -1.96
N PHE A 88 7.94 1.35 -2.96
CA PHE A 88 8.78 0.97 -4.09
C PHE A 88 9.33 2.18 -4.85
N GLU A 89 8.78 3.38 -4.61
CA GLU A 89 9.24 4.61 -5.24
C GLU A 89 10.31 5.34 -4.44
N ASP A 90 10.59 4.89 -3.23
CA ASP A 90 11.53 5.59 -2.35
C ASP A 90 12.96 5.10 -2.56
N ALA A 91 13.90 6.02 -2.37
CA ALA A 91 15.32 5.69 -2.50
C ALA A 91 15.76 4.65 -1.47
N ALA A 92 15.12 4.62 -0.31
CA ALA A 92 15.45 3.69 0.76
C ALA A 92 14.92 2.28 0.52
N TYR A 93 14.13 2.08 -0.53
CA TYR A 93 13.60 0.77 -0.84
C TYR A 93 14.73 -0.19 -1.22
N PRO A 94 14.70 -1.45 -0.75
CA PRO A 94 15.77 -2.40 -1.04
C PRO A 94 15.94 -2.62 -2.53
N GLN A 95 17.15 -2.37 -3.01
CA GLN A 95 17.44 -2.42 -4.44
C GLN A 95 17.21 -3.81 -5.02
N GLN A 96 17.49 -4.86 -4.24
CA GLN A 96 17.34 -6.21 -4.73
C GLN A 96 15.88 -6.59 -5.02
N LEU A 97 14.93 -5.86 -4.48
CA LEU A 97 13.52 -6.14 -4.73
C LEU A 97 12.98 -5.42 -5.96
N LEU A 98 13.64 -4.37 -6.42
CA LEU A 98 13.11 -3.54 -7.49
C LEU A 98 12.92 -4.29 -8.80
N ASN A 99 13.68 -5.37 -9.01
CA ASN A 99 13.63 -6.12 -10.26
C ASN A 99 12.50 -7.14 -10.32
N TYR A 100 11.79 -7.35 -9.21
CA TYR A 100 10.70 -8.31 -9.19
C TYR A 100 9.39 -7.63 -9.51
N SER A 101 8.59 -8.25 -10.38
CA SER A 101 7.29 -7.70 -10.74
C SER A 101 6.30 -7.80 -9.59
N ASP A 102 6.52 -8.71 -8.66
CA ASP A 102 5.64 -8.90 -7.51
C ASP A 102 6.24 -8.33 -6.23
N LYS A 103 7.09 -7.32 -6.35
CA LYS A 103 7.65 -6.68 -5.17
C LYS A 103 6.57 -6.03 -4.32
N PRO A 104 6.71 -6.06 -2.98
CA PRO A 104 5.71 -5.41 -2.13
C PRO A 104 5.71 -3.89 -2.36
N PRO A 105 4.54 -3.28 -2.50
CA PRO A 105 4.47 -1.84 -2.72
C PRO A 105 4.95 -1.03 -1.53
N LEU A 106 4.79 -1.57 -0.32
CA LEU A 106 5.08 -0.87 0.91
C LEU A 106 5.78 -1.80 1.87
N ILE A 107 6.78 -1.27 2.57
CA ILE A 107 7.47 -1.99 3.64
C ILE A 107 7.49 -1.05 4.84
N PHE A 108 6.99 -1.55 5.97
CA PHE A 108 7.08 -0.76 7.20
C PHE A 108 7.41 -1.70 8.35
N GLY A 109 8.06 -1.16 9.36
CA GLY A 109 8.49 -1.97 10.47
C GLY A 109 9.12 -1.14 11.56
N GLN A 110 9.79 -1.82 12.48
CA GLN A 110 10.42 -1.20 13.64
C GLN A 110 11.93 -1.19 13.46
N GLY A 111 12.58 -0.20 14.09
CA GLY A 111 14.01 -0.03 13.99
C GLY A 111 14.36 1.00 12.95
N GLN A 112 15.58 0.90 12.43
CA GLN A 112 16.07 1.87 11.46
C GLN A 112 15.91 1.32 10.05
N VAL A 113 15.53 2.20 9.13
CA VAL A 113 15.23 1.80 7.76
C VAL A 113 16.44 1.16 7.07
N GLU A 114 17.65 1.50 7.50
CA GLU A 114 18.87 0.96 6.92
C GLU A 114 18.97 -0.55 7.01
N VAL A 115 18.29 -1.17 7.98
CA VAL A 115 18.34 -2.62 8.11
C VAL A 115 17.71 -3.33 6.92
N LEU A 116 16.90 -2.63 6.14
CA LEU A 116 16.26 -3.25 4.98
C LEU A 116 17.26 -3.74 3.95
N ASN A 117 18.46 -3.14 3.91
CA ASN A 117 19.47 -3.52 2.95
C ASN A 117 20.51 -4.48 3.53
N GLU A 118 20.38 -4.84 4.81
CA GLU A 118 21.39 -5.66 5.48
C GLU A 118 20.88 -7.04 5.86
N ALA A 119 19.59 -7.19 6.06
CA ALA A 119 19.04 -8.40 6.61
C ALA A 119 17.77 -8.77 5.89
N GLN A 120 17.08 -9.73 6.43
CA GLN A 120 15.81 -10.13 5.89
C GLN A 120 14.79 -9.03 6.07
N ILE A 121 13.96 -8.89 5.07
CA ILE A 121 12.98 -7.81 5.03
C ILE A 121 11.69 -8.30 5.62
N ALA A 122 11.16 -7.53 6.57
CA ALA A 122 9.84 -7.76 7.11
C ALA A 122 8.83 -7.06 6.20
N ILE A 123 8.05 -7.84 5.46
CA ILE A 123 7.04 -7.31 4.57
C ILE A 123 5.74 -7.19 5.33
N VAL A 124 5.22 -5.97 5.38
CA VAL A 124 4.00 -5.69 6.11
C VAL A 124 3.03 -5.03 5.17
N GLY A 125 1.74 -5.17 5.45
CA GLY A 125 0.71 -4.59 4.62
C GLY A 125 0.26 -5.50 3.50
N SER A 126 0.98 -6.58 3.23
CA SER A 126 0.55 -7.60 2.31
C SER A 126 -0.26 -8.63 3.08
N ARG A 127 -0.74 -9.63 2.40
CA ARG A 127 -1.44 -10.67 3.10
C ARG A 127 -0.50 -11.37 4.08
N LYS A 128 -1.10 -11.99 5.06
CA LYS A 128 -0.39 -12.67 6.11
C LYS A 128 0.59 -13.67 5.52
N PRO A 129 1.85 -13.67 5.96
CA PRO A 129 2.82 -14.62 5.45
C PRO A 129 2.46 -16.03 5.87
N SER A 130 2.78 -16.97 4.99
CA SER A 130 2.59 -18.37 5.30
C SER A 130 3.54 -18.79 6.40
N PRO A 131 3.08 -19.59 7.34
CA PRO A 131 4.01 -20.18 8.30
C PRO A 131 4.86 -21.22 7.59
N HIS A 132 6.13 -21.18 7.78
CA HIS A 132 7.03 -22.18 7.25
C HIS A 132 8.32 -22.21 7.99
#